data_7d42f6267723f5bcd1db3a38e09a6c94
#
_entry.id   7d42f6267723f5bcd1db3a38e09a6c94
#
_cell.length_a   1.000
_cell.length_b   1.000
_cell.length_c   1.000
_cell.angle_alpha   90.00
_cell.angle_beta   90.00
_cell.angle_gamma   90.00
#
_symmetry.space_group_name_H-M   'P 1'
#
loop_
_entity.id
_entity.type
_entity.pdbx_description
1 polymer ?
#
loop_
_entity_poly.entity_id
_entity_poly.type
_entity_poly.pdbx_seq_one_letter_code
_entity_poly.pdbx_strand_id
1 'polypeptide(L)'
;TDVFNRPLNVVVGYVVVPFQQGIGKVGEWLSNRSEELVQIRELLDENTRLKEEIAALTEENTLLQQDKYELNKLRELFSLDEQYSQYNKVGARIIGRDSGNWYSAFIIDKGEDDGLAIDMNVIAGGGLVGRITSLGPNWSKVTSIISDDSNVSAMTLSTEDNMTVTGDLKMMAEGCIGFKQLMDGQDMVHEGDKVVTSDI
;
A
#
# COMPACT_ATOMS: atom_id res chain seq x y z
N THR A 1 -7.69 15.87 100.13
CA THR A 1 -8.56 15.72 98.97
C THR A 1 -7.80 15.60 97.63
N ASP A 2 -6.51 15.24 97.65
CA ASP A 2 -5.66 15.18 96.40
C ASP A 2 -5.23 13.77 95.96
N VAL A 3 -5.82 12.72 96.56
CA VAL A 3 -5.38 11.34 96.25
C VAL A 3 -6.18 10.67 95.12
N PHE A 4 -7.29 11.23 94.68
CA PHE A 4 -8.17 10.64 93.66
C PHE A 4 -7.90 11.14 92.21
N ASN A 5 -7.16 12.21 92.05
CA ASN A 5 -6.96 12.77 90.71
C ASN A 5 -5.73 12.23 89.94
N ARG A 6 -4.78 11.54 90.59
CA ARG A 6 -3.60 11.04 90.00
C ARG A 6 -3.80 9.80 89.09
N PRO A 7 -4.63 8.82 89.41
CA PRO A 7 -4.77 7.65 88.52
C PRO A 7 -5.52 7.93 87.23
N LEU A 8 -6.48 8.88 87.21
CA LEU A 8 -7.26 9.22 86.04
C LEU A 8 -6.40 9.92 84.95
N ASN A 9 -5.54 10.87 85.36
CA ASN A 9 -4.64 11.55 84.42
C ASN A 9 -3.58 10.63 83.81
N VAL A 10 -3.14 9.62 84.52
CA VAL A 10 -2.19 8.62 84.02
C VAL A 10 -2.86 7.69 83.01
N VAL A 11 -4.10 7.27 83.25
CA VAL A 11 -4.86 6.44 82.27
C VAL A 11 -5.23 7.20 81.01
N VAL A 12 -5.65 8.46 81.14
CA VAL A 12 -5.95 9.34 80.01
C VAL A 12 -4.67 9.60 79.15
N GLY A 13 -3.51 9.84 79.82
CA GLY A 13 -2.26 10.08 79.07
C GLY A 13 -1.67 8.84 78.41
N TYR A 14 -1.82 7.64 79.01
CA TYR A 14 -1.23 6.42 78.47
C TYR A 14 -2.12 5.64 77.46
N VAL A 15 -3.45 5.78 77.57
CA VAL A 15 -4.39 4.98 76.80
C VAL A 15 -5.14 5.84 75.74
N VAL A 16 -5.67 6.99 76.17
CA VAL A 16 -6.50 7.82 75.28
C VAL A 16 -5.68 8.61 74.24
N VAL A 17 -4.56 9.18 74.69
CA VAL A 17 -3.71 9.99 73.72
C VAL A 17 -3.06 9.15 72.59
N PRO A 18 -2.47 7.99 72.91
CA PRO A 18 -1.92 7.15 71.80
C PRO A 18 -3.00 6.55 70.92
N PHE A 19 -4.21 6.31 71.42
CA PHE A 19 -5.35 5.82 70.64
C PHE A 19 -5.88 6.90 69.70
N GLN A 20 -5.96 8.17 70.13
CA GLN A 20 -6.31 9.30 69.24
C GLN A 20 -5.26 9.56 68.17
N GLN A 21 -3.97 9.43 68.51
CA GLN A 21 -2.89 9.55 67.46
C GLN A 21 -2.87 8.39 66.48
N GLY A 22 -3.26 7.20 66.88
CA GLY A 22 -3.40 6.03 66.05
C GLY A 22 -4.53 6.17 65.01
N ILE A 23 -5.70 6.68 65.44
CA ILE A 23 -6.83 6.91 64.53
C ILE A 23 -6.54 7.98 63.48
N GLY A 24 -5.83 9.07 63.87
CA GLY A 24 -5.40 10.11 62.89
C GLY A 24 -4.49 9.56 61.80
N LYS A 25 -3.49 8.78 62.15
CA LYS A 25 -2.56 8.16 61.22
C LYS A 25 -3.22 7.12 60.29
N VAL A 26 -4.18 6.37 60.82
CA VAL A 26 -4.97 5.43 60.01
C VAL A 26 -5.88 6.18 59.03
N GLY A 27 -6.48 7.30 59.48
CA GLY A 27 -7.29 8.17 58.63
C GLY A 27 -6.48 8.81 57.50
N GLU A 28 -5.30 9.35 57.79
CA GLU A 28 -4.38 9.89 56.74
C GLU A 28 -3.91 8.80 55.80
N TRP A 29 -3.58 7.61 56.26
CA TRP A 29 -3.18 6.48 55.42
C TRP A 29 -4.32 6.03 54.48
N LEU A 30 -5.54 5.95 54.96
CA LEU A 30 -6.73 5.62 54.19
C LEU A 30 -7.05 6.71 53.15
N SER A 31 -6.94 7.99 53.54
CA SER A 31 -7.16 9.12 52.63
C SER A 31 -6.15 9.13 51.49
N ASN A 32 -4.85 9.01 51.80
CA ASN A 32 -3.79 8.97 50.79
C ASN A 32 -3.95 7.75 49.85
N ARG A 33 -4.37 6.60 50.37
CA ARG A 33 -4.63 5.40 49.57
C ARG A 33 -5.83 5.55 48.64
N SER A 34 -6.87 6.28 49.07
CA SER A 34 -8.04 6.57 48.25
C SER A 34 -7.73 7.55 47.14
N GLU A 35 -6.89 8.55 47.37
CA GLU A 35 -6.40 9.50 46.36
C GLU A 35 -5.55 8.79 45.29
N GLU A 36 -4.63 7.90 45.68
CA GLU A 36 -3.86 7.08 44.79
C GLU A 36 -4.74 6.20 43.87
N LEU A 37 -5.80 5.61 44.43
CA LEU A 37 -6.74 4.79 43.66
C LEU A 37 -7.57 5.60 42.68
N VAL A 38 -7.94 6.83 43.03
CA VAL A 38 -8.62 7.75 42.08
C VAL A 38 -7.70 8.13 40.94
N GLN A 39 -6.45 8.51 41.23
CA GLN A 39 -5.46 8.83 40.20
C GLN A 39 -5.17 7.64 39.25
N ILE A 40 -5.07 6.43 39.80
CA ILE A 40 -4.89 5.22 39.00
C ILE A 40 -6.08 5.01 38.06
N ARG A 41 -7.31 5.22 38.52
CA ARG A 41 -8.51 5.11 37.67
C ARG A 41 -8.50 6.17 36.57
N GLU A 42 -8.23 7.42 36.92
CA GLU A 42 -8.13 8.51 35.91
C GLU A 42 -7.07 8.21 34.84
N LEU A 43 -5.90 7.70 35.26
CA LEU A 43 -4.84 7.29 34.33
C LEU A 43 -5.24 6.10 33.45
N LEU A 44 -5.99 5.14 33.99
CA LEU A 44 -6.50 4.00 33.21
C LEU A 44 -7.57 4.44 32.20
N ASP A 45 -8.47 5.32 32.60
CA ASP A 45 -9.50 5.87 31.74
C ASP A 45 -8.86 6.72 30.63
N GLU A 46 -7.88 7.55 30.97
CA GLU A 46 -7.11 8.32 30.00
C GLU A 46 -6.32 7.41 29.02
N ASN A 47 -5.69 6.36 29.55
CA ASN A 47 -4.97 5.39 28.72
C ASN A 47 -5.90 4.65 27.76
N THR A 48 -7.11 4.32 28.21
CA THR A 48 -8.13 3.68 27.38
C THR A 48 -8.59 4.64 26.29
N ARG A 49 -8.93 5.88 26.64
CA ARG A 49 -9.32 6.92 25.69
C ARG A 49 -8.24 7.18 24.64
N LEU A 50 -6.97 7.31 25.07
CA LEU A 50 -5.85 7.52 24.15
C LEU A 50 -5.65 6.33 23.20
N LYS A 51 -5.85 5.10 23.67
CA LYS A 51 -5.78 3.92 22.82
C LYS A 51 -6.89 3.89 21.77
N GLU A 52 -8.10 4.27 22.13
CA GLU A 52 -9.23 4.40 21.21
C GLU A 52 -8.99 5.50 20.18
N GLU A 53 -8.46 6.65 20.61
CA GLU A 53 -8.10 7.74 19.71
C GLU A 53 -6.97 7.35 18.73
N ILE A 54 -5.92 6.67 19.22
CA ILE A 54 -4.86 6.11 18.36
C ILE A 54 -5.43 5.13 17.37
N ALA A 55 -6.34 4.24 17.75
CA ALA A 55 -6.97 3.29 16.86
C ALA A 55 -7.77 3.99 15.74
N ALA A 56 -8.58 4.99 16.11
CA ALA A 56 -9.35 5.79 15.16
C ALA A 56 -8.46 6.57 14.19
N LEU A 57 -7.44 7.24 14.70
CA LEU A 57 -6.47 7.97 13.87
C LEU A 57 -5.66 7.03 12.95
N THR A 58 -5.37 5.83 13.39
CA THR A 58 -4.67 4.82 12.58
C THR A 58 -5.56 4.35 11.44
N GLU A 59 -6.84 4.12 11.71
CA GLU A 59 -7.83 3.75 10.69
C GLU A 59 -8.01 4.88 9.67
N GLU A 60 -8.20 6.13 10.13
CA GLU A 60 -8.30 7.30 9.26
C GLU A 60 -7.05 7.48 8.40
N ASN A 61 -5.86 7.33 8.98
CA ASN A 61 -4.60 7.43 8.23
C ASN A 61 -4.51 6.35 7.15
N THR A 62 -4.97 5.12 7.44
CA THR A 62 -4.97 4.02 6.47
C THR A 62 -5.90 4.34 5.29
N LEU A 63 -7.10 4.86 5.56
CA LEU A 63 -8.04 5.29 4.52
C LEU A 63 -7.45 6.41 3.66
N LEU A 64 -6.88 7.44 4.29
CA LEU A 64 -6.24 8.55 3.58
C LEU A 64 -5.06 8.09 2.70
N GLN A 65 -4.31 7.09 3.14
CA GLN A 65 -3.25 6.50 2.32
C GLN A 65 -3.80 5.75 1.11
N GLN A 66 -4.91 5.04 1.27
CA GLN A 66 -5.60 4.37 0.16
C GLN A 66 -6.13 5.39 -0.86
N ASP A 67 -6.81 6.43 -0.40
CA ASP A 67 -7.33 7.50 -1.24
C ASP A 67 -6.21 8.21 -2.03
N LYS A 68 -5.09 8.50 -1.35
CA LYS A 68 -3.92 9.09 -1.99
C LYS A 68 -3.33 8.19 -3.08
N TYR A 69 -3.28 6.87 -2.82
CA TYR A 69 -2.82 5.90 -3.81
C TYR A 69 -3.75 5.87 -5.03
N GLU A 70 -5.08 5.84 -4.80
CA GLU A 70 -6.08 5.85 -5.87
C GLU A 70 -6.02 7.14 -6.69
N LEU A 71 -5.91 8.29 -6.03
CA LEU A 71 -5.76 9.58 -6.69
C LEU A 71 -4.51 9.63 -7.58
N ASN A 72 -3.38 9.15 -7.11
CA ASN A 72 -2.15 9.11 -7.90
C ASN A 72 -2.32 8.19 -9.12
N LYS A 73 -2.96 7.04 -8.95
CA LYS A 73 -3.23 6.10 -10.04
C LYS A 73 -4.18 6.70 -11.09
N LEU A 74 -5.19 7.44 -10.67
CA LEU A 74 -6.08 8.18 -11.58
C LEU A 74 -5.32 9.27 -12.37
N ARG A 75 -4.41 9.99 -11.72
CA ARG A 75 -3.55 10.98 -12.38
C ARG A 75 -2.61 10.35 -13.42
N GLU A 76 -2.03 9.19 -13.11
CA GLU A 76 -1.23 8.44 -14.07
C GLU A 76 -2.06 8.01 -15.29
N LEU A 77 -3.26 7.49 -15.07
CA LEU A 77 -4.18 7.13 -16.15
C LEU A 77 -4.60 8.34 -16.98
N PHE A 78 -4.83 9.48 -16.34
CA PHE A 78 -5.19 10.71 -17.04
C PHE A 78 -4.04 11.23 -17.91
N SER A 79 -2.81 11.23 -17.41
CA SER A 79 -1.63 11.62 -18.20
C SER A 79 -1.37 10.65 -19.36
N LEU A 80 -1.63 9.36 -19.17
CA LEU A 80 -1.58 8.37 -20.23
C LEU A 80 -2.66 8.63 -21.30
N ASP A 81 -3.86 9.02 -20.87
CA ASP A 81 -4.94 9.38 -21.77
C ASP A 81 -4.62 10.60 -22.64
N GLU A 82 -4.00 11.62 -22.08
CA GLU A 82 -3.53 12.78 -22.83
C GLU A 82 -2.45 12.41 -23.86
N GLN A 83 -1.49 11.56 -23.47
CA GLN A 83 -0.38 11.14 -24.34
C GLN A 83 -0.85 10.35 -25.57
N TYR A 84 -1.91 9.55 -25.43
CA TYR A 84 -2.45 8.70 -26.49
C TYR A 84 -3.85 9.16 -26.95
N SER A 85 -4.12 10.46 -26.95
CA SER A 85 -5.46 11.04 -27.20
C SER A 85 -6.07 10.67 -28.56
N GLN A 86 -5.24 10.29 -29.54
CA GLN A 86 -5.65 9.89 -30.89
C GLN A 86 -6.22 8.47 -30.96
N TYR A 87 -6.07 7.65 -29.93
CA TYR A 87 -6.55 6.27 -29.92
C TYR A 87 -7.78 6.11 -29.03
N ASN A 88 -8.74 5.28 -29.47
CA ASN A 88 -9.80 4.83 -28.61
C ASN A 88 -9.26 3.87 -27.54
N LYS A 89 -9.50 4.17 -26.29
CA LYS A 89 -8.96 3.41 -25.15
C LYS A 89 -10.08 2.95 -24.22
N VAL A 90 -9.89 1.78 -23.64
CA VAL A 90 -10.76 1.21 -22.62
C VAL A 90 -9.92 0.97 -21.36
N GLY A 91 -10.31 1.57 -20.26
CA GLY A 91 -9.67 1.32 -18.97
C GLY A 91 -10.03 -0.07 -18.46
N ALA A 92 -9.03 -0.87 -18.10
CA ALA A 92 -9.20 -2.23 -17.62
C ALA A 92 -8.43 -2.48 -16.31
N ARG A 93 -8.90 -3.45 -15.55
CA ARG A 93 -8.28 -3.91 -14.31
C ARG A 93 -7.79 -5.34 -14.47
N ILE A 94 -6.62 -5.64 -13.91
CA ILE A 94 -6.13 -7.01 -13.85
C ILE A 94 -6.93 -7.76 -12.78
N ILE A 95 -7.61 -8.85 -13.21
CA ILE A 95 -8.44 -9.71 -12.33
C ILE A 95 -7.83 -11.09 -12.10
N GLY A 96 -6.81 -11.46 -12.86
CA GLY A 96 -6.14 -12.74 -12.70
C GLY A 96 -4.75 -12.76 -13.32
N ARG A 97 -3.95 -13.73 -12.91
CA ARG A 97 -2.60 -13.99 -13.46
C ARG A 97 -2.45 -15.48 -13.70
N ASP A 98 -1.58 -15.82 -14.64
CA ASP A 98 -1.27 -17.23 -14.92
C ASP A 98 -0.50 -17.84 -13.73
N SER A 99 -0.94 -19.01 -13.28
CA SER A 99 -0.35 -19.69 -12.12
C SER A 99 1.02 -20.33 -12.41
N GLY A 100 1.32 -20.59 -13.68
CA GLY A 100 2.57 -21.23 -14.10
C GLY A 100 3.73 -20.26 -14.29
N ASN A 101 3.44 -19.08 -14.82
CA ASN A 101 4.44 -18.05 -15.07
C ASN A 101 3.85 -16.66 -14.83
N TRP A 102 4.10 -16.16 -13.64
CA TRP A 102 3.51 -14.95 -13.05
C TRP A 102 3.61 -13.69 -13.93
N TYR A 103 4.60 -13.62 -14.80
CA TYR A 103 4.88 -12.44 -15.63
C TYR A 103 4.51 -12.60 -17.11
N SER A 104 4.24 -13.84 -17.56
CA SER A 104 4.03 -14.11 -18.99
C SER A 104 2.64 -13.71 -19.48
N ALA A 105 1.60 -13.86 -18.65
CA ALA A 105 0.23 -13.51 -19.02
C ALA A 105 -0.61 -13.10 -17.83
N PHE A 106 -1.60 -12.25 -18.09
CA PHE A 106 -2.59 -11.82 -17.11
C PHE A 106 -3.98 -11.68 -17.74
N ILE A 107 -5.00 -11.62 -16.91
CA ILE A 107 -6.40 -11.49 -17.33
C ILE A 107 -6.90 -10.12 -16.88
N ILE A 108 -7.62 -9.45 -17.76
CA ILE A 108 -8.27 -8.16 -17.52
C ILE A 108 -9.80 -8.32 -17.54
N ASP A 109 -10.52 -7.41 -16.84
CA ASP A 109 -11.97 -7.35 -16.65
C ASP A 109 -12.73 -6.70 -17.83
N LYS A 110 -12.16 -6.73 -19.03
CA LYS A 110 -12.72 -6.17 -20.23
C LYS A 110 -12.62 -7.17 -21.37
N GLY A 111 -13.66 -7.22 -22.23
CA GLY A 111 -13.77 -8.21 -23.28
C GLY A 111 -14.42 -7.70 -24.55
N GLU A 112 -15.03 -8.61 -25.29
CA GLU A 112 -15.70 -8.31 -26.58
C GLU A 112 -16.85 -7.31 -26.41
N ASP A 113 -17.61 -7.42 -25.31
CA ASP A 113 -18.73 -6.52 -24.99
C ASP A 113 -18.27 -5.07 -24.75
N ASP A 114 -17.00 -4.87 -24.40
CA ASP A 114 -16.37 -3.57 -24.21
C ASP A 114 -15.70 -3.02 -25.47
N GLY A 115 -15.80 -3.75 -26.59
CA GLY A 115 -15.21 -3.38 -27.89
C GLY A 115 -13.74 -3.78 -28.05
N LEU A 116 -13.24 -4.70 -27.24
CA LEU A 116 -11.90 -5.23 -27.39
C LEU A 116 -11.84 -6.31 -28.50
N ALA A 117 -10.68 -6.47 -29.10
CA ALA A 117 -10.39 -7.50 -30.10
C ALA A 117 -9.03 -8.16 -29.84
N ILE A 118 -8.85 -9.34 -30.43
CA ILE A 118 -7.54 -10.01 -30.44
C ILE A 118 -6.52 -9.11 -31.14
N ASP A 119 -5.28 -9.17 -30.68
CA ASP A 119 -4.13 -8.38 -31.13
C ASP A 119 -4.15 -6.88 -30.74
N MET A 120 -5.16 -6.41 -30.02
CA MET A 120 -5.13 -5.07 -29.45
C MET A 120 -4.01 -4.94 -28.40
N ASN A 121 -3.34 -3.80 -28.45
CA ASN A 121 -2.25 -3.45 -27.56
C ASN A 121 -2.76 -3.04 -26.17
N VAL A 122 -2.05 -3.45 -25.14
CA VAL A 122 -2.29 -3.06 -23.75
C VAL A 122 -1.13 -2.19 -23.27
N ILE A 123 -1.46 -0.99 -22.82
CA ILE A 123 -0.49 0.02 -22.35
C ILE A 123 -0.66 0.29 -20.85
N ALA A 124 0.44 0.52 -20.17
CA ALA A 124 0.47 1.00 -18.78
C ALA A 124 1.81 1.69 -18.51
N GLY A 125 1.81 2.66 -17.58
CA GLY A 125 3.03 3.35 -17.18
C GLY A 125 3.77 4.09 -18.30
N GLY A 126 3.06 4.44 -19.38
CA GLY A 126 3.65 5.15 -20.54
C GLY A 126 4.28 4.26 -21.61
N GLY A 127 4.05 2.94 -21.58
CA GLY A 127 4.59 2.02 -22.56
C GLY A 127 3.71 0.81 -22.85
N LEU A 128 4.08 0.03 -23.88
CA LEU A 128 3.45 -1.24 -24.21
C LEU A 128 3.76 -2.28 -23.14
N VAL A 129 2.73 -2.93 -22.63
CA VAL A 129 2.85 -4.02 -21.64
C VAL A 129 2.62 -5.39 -22.26
N GLY A 130 1.74 -5.46 -23.25
CA GLY A 130 1.38 -6.71 -23.89
C GLY A 130 0.31 -6.52 -24.95
N ARG A 131 -0.20 -7.65 -25.48
CA ARG A 131 -1.32 -7.65 -26.40
C ARG A 131 -2.35 -8.71 -26.02
N ILE A 132 -3.59 -8.53 -26.46
CA ILE A 132 -4.69 -9.46 -26.24
C ILE A 132 -4.48 -10.69 -27.12
N THR A 133 -4.42 -11.86 -26.51
CA THR A 133 -4.24 -13.14 -27.20
C THR A 133 -5.45 -14.07 -27.11
N SER A 134 -6.35 -13.81 -26.16
CA SER A 134 -7.61 -14.54 -26.04
C SER A 134 -8.68 -13.62 -25.51
N LEU A 135 -9.90 -13.77 -26.00
CA LEU A 135 -11.01 -12.87 -25.75
C LEU A 135 -12.24 -13.66 -25.31
N GLY A 136 -12.90 -13.17 -24.28
CA GLY A 136 -14.23 -13.58 -23.86
C GLY A 136 -15.18 -12.39 -23.84
N PRO A 137 -16.48 -12.59 -23.50
CA PRO A 137 -17.45 -11.50 -23.51
C PRO A 137 -17.04 -10.34 -22.60
N ASN A 138 -16.61 -10.62 -21.36
CA ASN A 138 -16.28 -9.64 -20.32
C ASN A 138 -14.89 -9.82 -19.71
N TRP A 139 -14.00 -10.52 -20.39
CA TRP A 139 -12.62 -10.72 -19.98
C TRP A 139 -11.71 -10.89 -21.17
N SER A 140 -10.41 -10.60 -20.99
CA SER A 140 -9.40 -10.89 -22.02
C SER A 140 -8.11 -11.38 -21.38
N LYS A 141 -7.43 -12.29 -22.06
CA LYS A 141 -6.07 -12.72 -21.71
C LYS A 141 -5.07 -11.88 -22.48
N VAL A 142 -4.16 -11.28 -21.76
CA VAL A 142 -3.06 -10.46 -22.28
C VAL A 142 -1.77 -11.25 -22.14
N THR A 143 -1.02 -11.40 -23.23
CA THR A 143 0.35 -11.90 -23.19
C THR A 143 1.30 -10.71 -23.06
N SER A 144 2.16 -10.77 -22.08
CA SER A 144 3.14 -9.70 -21.80
C SER A 144 4.25 -9.66 -22.88
N ILE A 145 4.78 -8.47 -23.13
CA ILE A 145 5.94 -8.30 -24.05
C ILE A 145 7.21 -8.99 -23.56
N ILE A 146 7.31 -9.27 -22.27
CA ILE A 146 8.44 -9.97 -21.64
C ILE A 146 8.32 -11.50 -21.69
N SER A 147 7.17 -12.03 -22.12
CA SER A 147 6.98 -13.48 -22.30
C SER A 147 7.88 -14.03 -23.41
N ASP A 148 8.45 -15.23 -23.20
CA ASP A 148 9.29 -15.92 -24.20
C ASP A 148 8.57 -16.13 -25.55
N ASP A 149 7.25 -16.13 -25.57
CA ASP A 149 6.41 -16.26 -26.77
C ASP A 149 6.04 -14.91 -27.40
N SER A 150 6.54 -13.80 -26.87
CA SER A 150 6.19 -12.45 -27.34
C SER A 150 7.23 -11.92 -28.36
N ASN A 151 6.72 -11.49 -29.51
CA ASN A 151 7.50 -10.78 -30.52
C ASN A 151 6.71 -9.52 -30.89
N VAL A 152 7.37 -8.37 -30.86
CA VAL A 152 6.78 -7.07 -31.14
C VAL A 152 7.66 -6.33 -32.16
N SER A 153 7.03 -5.83 -33.23
CA SER A 153 7.72 -4.96 -34.17
C SER A 153 7.98 -3.60 -33.55
N ALA A 154 9.20 -3.15 -33.62
CA ALA A 154 9.66 -1.89 -33.06
C ALA A 154 10.63 -1.19 -33.98
N MET A 155 10.88 0.10 -33.71
CA MET A 155 11.89 0.88 -34.43
C MET A 155 12.61 1.83 -33.48
N THR A 156 13.82 2.19 -33.80
CA THR A 156 14.53 3.28 -33.12
C THR A 156 14.04 4.63 -33.65
N LEU A 157 13.85 5.59 -32.74
CA LEU A 157 13.46 6.95 -33.12
C LEU A 157 14.61 7.74 -33.80
N SER A 158 15.85 7.37 -33.54
CA SER A 158 17.05 8.08 -34.06
C SER A 158 17.40 7.72 -35.47
N THR A 159 17.31 6.46 -35.85
CA THR A 159 17.74 5.92 -37.16
C THR A 159 16.57 5.40 -37.98
N GLU A 160 15.36 5.30 -37.43
CA GLU A 160 14.18 4.68 -38.05
C GLU A 160 14.39 3.20 -38.40
N ASP A 161 15.40 2.56 -37.83
CA ASP A 161 15.70 1.15 -38.05
C ASP A 161 14.66 0.24 -37.41
N ASN A 162 14.13 -0.67 -38.24
CA ASN A 162 13.15 -1.66 -37.77
C ASN A 162 13.83 -2.83 -37.07
N MET A 163 13.21 -3.29 -36.02
CA MET A 163 13.66 -4.43 -35.23
C MET A 163 12.48 -5.24 -34.70
N THR A 164 12.74 -6.46 -34.30
CA THR A 164 11.80 -7.26 -33.52
C THR A 164 12.28 -7.34 -32.10
N VAL A 165 11.47 -6.83 -31.16
CA VAL A 165 11.68 -7.00 -29.71
C VAL A 165 11.12 -8.36 -29.31
N THR A 166 11.95 -9.18 -28.66
CA THR A 166 11.60 -10.52 -28.22
C THR A 166 11.61 -10.58 -26.71
N GLY A 167 10.51 -11.10 -26.12
CA GLY A 167 10.46 -11.35 -24.70
C GLY A 167 11.45 -12.44 -24.28
N ASP A 168 12.00 -12.31 -23.09
CA ASP A 168 12.84 -13.31 -22.44
C ASP A 168 12.71 -13.12 -20.92
N LEU A 169 12.11 -14.10 -20.24
CA LEU A 169 11.88 -14.04 -18.80
C LEU A 169 13.16 -14.06 -17.96
N LYS A 170 14.26 -14.57 -18.51
CA LYS A 170 15.56 -14.53 -17.82
C LYS A 170 16.17 -13.14 -17.90
N MET A 171 16.12 -12.50 -19.07
CA MET A 171 16.59 -11.12 -19.26
C MET A 171 15.73 -10.11 -18.49
N MET A 172 14.43 -10.40 -18.33
CA MET A 172 13.54 -9.57 -17.51
C MET A 172 14.02 -9.47 -16.05
N ALA A 173 14.58 -10.53 -15.48
CA ALA A 173 15.13 -10.49 -14.12
C ALA A 173 16.31 -9.52 -13.97
N GLU A 174 16.98 -9.21 -15.08
CA GLU A 174 18.06 -8.22 -15.18
C GLU A 174 17.56 -6.83 -15.62
N GLY A 175 16.23 -6.67 -15.80
CA GLY A 175 15.61 -5.44 -16.28
C GLY A 175 15.78 -5.18 -17.77
N CYS A 176 16.08 -6.22 -18.55
CA CYS A 176 16.37 -6.14 -19.98
C CYS A 176 15.32 -6.89 -20.81
N ILE A 177 15.23 -6.53 -22.10
CA ILE A 177 14.45 -7.23 -23.12
C ILE A 177 15.33 -7.42 -24.37
N GLY A 178 15.17 -8.55 -25.06
CA GLY A 178 15.94 -8.86 -26.24
C GLY A 178 15.41 -8.16 -27.49
N PHE A 179 16.25 -7.90 -28.46
CA PHE A 179 15.83 -7.47 -29.79
C PHE A 179 16.66 -8.14 -30.91
N LYS A 180 16.06 -8.26 -32.06
CA LYS A 180 16.73 -8.71 -33.31
C LYS A 180 16.51 -7.65 -34.39
N GLN A 181 17.57 -7.17 -34.97
CA GLN A 181 17.49 -6.23 -36.09
C GLN A 181 17.04 -6.96 -37.37
N LEU A 182 16.09 -6.37 -38.11
CA LEU A 182 15.46 -7.01 -39.26
C LEU A 182 16.19 -6.75 -40.59
N MET A 183 17.10 -5.77 -40.65
CA MET A 183 17.80 -5.41 -41.90
C MET A 183 19.30 -5.26 -41.67
N ASP A 184 20.08 -5.56 -42.73
CA ASP A 184 21.52 -5.31 -42.82
C ASP A 184 21.82 -3.79 -42.95
N GLY A 185 21.38 -3.01 -41.98
CA GLY A 185 21.72 -1.60 -41.85
C GLY A 185 23.13 -1.42 -41.26
N GLN A 186 23.88 -0.45 -41.78
CA GLN A 186 25.18 -0.09 -41.23
C GLN A 186 25.05 0.71 -39.94
N ASP A 187 23.82 1.17 -39.59
CA ASP A 187 23.54 1.94 -38.41
C ASP A 187 23.13 1.01 -37.28
N MET A 188 23.98 0.94 -36.26
CA MET A 188 23.73 0.14 -35.05
C MET A 188 22.89 0.92 -34.07
N VAL A 189 22.03 0.20 -33.35
CA VAL A 189 21.37 0.74 -32.17
C VAL A 189 22.42 1.13 -31.12
N HIS A 190 22.40 2.36 -30.67
CA HIS A 190 23.35 2.88 -29.69
C HIS A 190 22.72 2.98 -28.32
N GLU A 191 23.53 2.95 -27.28
CA GLU A 191 23.11 3.19 -25.92
C GLU A 191 22.48 4.59 -25.79
N GLY A 192 21.24 4.64 -25.27
CA GLY A 192 20.44 5.87 -25.17
C GLY A 192 19.40 6.07 -26.28
N ASP A 193 19.40 5.26 -27.33
CA ASP A 193 18.37 5.29 -28.36
C ASP A 193 17.01 4.90 -27.81
N LYS A 194 15.97 5.66 -28.17
CA LYS A 194 14.60 5.33 -27.80
C LYS A 194 14.00 4.38 -28.83
N VAL A 195 13.41 3.31 -28.30
CA VAL A 195 12.70 2.30 -29.08
C VAL A 195 11.20 2.50 -28.92
N VAL A 196 10.47 2.52 -30.01
CA VAL A 196 9.02 2.62 -30.06
C VAL A 196 8.44 1.47 -30.87
N THR A 197 7.16 1.16 -30.68
CA THR A 197 6.46 0.20 -31.54
C THR A 197 6.35 0.74 -32.97
N SER A 198 6.57 -0.10 -33.97
CA SER A 198 6.37 0.24 -35.39
C SER A 198 5.04 -0.32 -35.86
N ASP A 199 4.46 0.35 -36.90
CA ASP A 199 3.18 -0.03 -37.53
C ASP A 199 3.32 -1.11 -38.61
N ILE A 200 4.44 -1.86 -38.62
CA ILE A 200 4.75 -2.89 -39.64
C ILE A 200 4.38 -4.26 -39.13
#